data_c727b0ebd643070166a42727431bbff6
#
_entry.id   c727b0ebd643070166a42727431bbff6
#
_cell.length_a   1.000
_cell.length_b   1.000
_cell.length_c   1.000
_cell.angle_alpha   90.00
_cell.angle_beta   90.00
_cell.angle_gamma   90.00
#
_symmetry.space_group_name_H-M   'P 1'
#
loop_
_entity.id
_entity.type
_entity.pdbx_description
1 polymer ?
#
loop_
_entity_poly.entity_id
_entity_poly.type
_entity_poly.pdbx_seq_one_letter_code
_entity_poly.pdbx_strand_id
1 'polypeptide(L)'
;GCSQKKAEPEVVKKEEVVVVDTGRDNFIDMERDRLAKQLKGELQTVKFDFDKFNIRKDMQPVVDTDARVLGGANLSGLNVKLEGNCDEWGSDEYNYALGLKRAKSVRDALNAKGVSANDFILISYGESNPVCTEHTKSCWAQNRRVDFDVIPQ
;
A
#
# COMPACT_ATOMS: atom_id res chain seq x y z
N GLY A 1 9.58 32.21 -36.67
CA GLY A 1 9.71 31.78 -36.30
C GLY A 1 9.97 31.36 -35.56
N CYS A 2 10.21 31.60 -35.61
CA CYS A 2 10.47 31.18 -35.12
C CYS A 2 10.63 30.62 -34.25
N SER A 3 10.60 30.62 -34.11
CA SER A 3 10.71 30.11 -33.34
C SER A 3 10.84 29.23 -32.71
N GLN A 4 10.84 29.06 -32.79
CA GLN A 4 10.86 28.30 -32.17
C GLN A 4 11.33 27.45 -31.61
N LYS A 5 11.58 27.31 -31.58
CA LYS A 5 11.99 26.55 -31.17
C LYS A 5 12.39 26.12 -30.31
N LYS A 6 12.45 25.98 -30.08
CA LYS A 6 12.78 25.58 -29.28
C LYS A 6 13.12 24.77 -28.57
N ALA A 7 13.25 24.55 -28.47
CA ALA A 7 13.52 23.84 -27.73
C ALA A 7 13.94 23.00 -27.23
N GLU A 8 14.16 22.68 -27.17
CA GLU A 8 14.51 21.87 -26.57
C GLU A 8 15.23 21.41 -25.97
N PRO A 9 15.51 21.32 -25.84
CA PRO A 9 16.26 20.84 -25.27
C PRO A 9 16.65 20.12 -24.64
N GLU A 10 16.75 19.99 -24.47
CA GLU A 10 17.12 19.42 -23.85
C GLU A 10 17.61 18.68 -23.36
N VAL A 11 17.73 18.64 -23.47
CA VAL A 11 18.06 18.00 -23.05
C VAL A 11 18.59 17.26 -22.63
N VAL A 12 18.90 17.03 -22.57
CA VAL A 12 19.30 16.32 -22.19
C VAL A 12 19.93 15.72 -21.65
N LYS A 13 20.31 15.55 -21.44
CA LYS A 13 20.88 14.98 -20.94
C LYS A 13 21.31 14.34 -20.14
N LYS A 14 21.40 14.04 -19.87
CA LYS A 14 21.83 13.47 -19.05
C LYS A 14 22.29 12.38 -19.02
N GLU A 15 22.51 12.05 -19.33
CA GLU A 15 22.87 11.09 -19.35
C GLU A 15 23.81 10.59 -18.99
N GLU A 16 24.27 10.58 -19.04
CA GLU A 16 25.08 10.10 -18.81
C GLU A 16 25.55 9.44 -18.07
N VAL A 17 25.68 9.30 -17.70
CA VAL A 17 26.16 8.84 -17.10
C VAL A 17 26.39 7.96 -16.56
N VAL A 18 26.51 7.49 -16.43
CA VAL A 18 26.65 6.77 -15.95
C VAL A 18 27.12 5.86 -15.43
N VAL A 19 27.26 5.34 -15.12
CA VAL A 19 27.56 4.47 -14.69
C VAL A 19 28.01 3.89 -13.87
N VAL A 20 27.96 3.19 -13.48
CA VAL A 20 28.67 2.99 -12.67
C VAL A 20 28.87 1.79 -11.89
N ASP A 21 28.72 1.52 -10.79
CA ASP A 21 28.84 0.28 -10.05
C ASP A 21 27.53 -0.50 -10.14
N THR A 22 27.29 -1.04 -11.30
CA THR A 22 26.04 -1.73 -11.60
C THR A 22 25.85 -2.99 -10.76
N GLY A 23 26.94 -3.68 -10.38
CA GLY A 23 26.83 -4.86 -9.52
C GLY A 23 26.33 -4.54 -8.13
N ARG A 24 26.79 -3.43 -7.57
CA ARG A 24 26.36 -2.97 -6.26
C ARG A 24 24.90 -2.51 -6.28
N ASP A 25 24.53 -1.73 -7.29
CA ASP A 25 23.15 -1.27 -7.44
C ASP A 25 22.19 -2.43 -7.63
N ASN A 26 22.57 -3.41 -8.43
CA ASN A 26 21.76 -4.62 -8.63
C ASN A 26 21.60 -5.40 -7.33
N PHE A 27 22.65 -5.49 -6.52
CA PHE A 27 22.58 -6.19 -5.25
C PHE A 27 21.57 -5.49 -4.30
N ILE A 28 21.64 -4.17 -4.21
CA ILE A 28 20.73 -3.39 -3.38
C ILE A 28 19.29 -3.58 -3.84
N ASP A 29 19.05 -3.52 -5.17
CA ASP A 29 17.71 -3.71 -5.73
C ASP A 29 17.17 -5.11 -5.45
N MET A 30 18.03 -6.13 -5.58
CA MET A 30 17.64 -7.51 -5.27
C MET A 30 17.29 -7.70 -3.81
N GLU A 31 18.03 -7.06 -2.90
CA GLU A 31 17.74 -7.12 -1.48
C GLU A 31 16.41 -6.44 -1.14
N ARG A 32 16.14 -5.29 -1.76
CA ARG A 32 14.86 -4.60 -1.57
C ARG A 32 13.70 -5.43 -2.09
N ASP A 33 13.85 -6.05 -3.26
CA ASP A 33 12.83 -6.92 -3.82
C ASP A 33 12.56 -8.11 -2.90
N ARG A 34 13.63 -8.71 -2.38
CA ARG A 34 13.50 -9.85 -1.48
C ARG A 34 12.77 -9.44 -0.20
N LEU A 35 13.17 -8.33 0.40
CA LEU A 35 12.53 -7.83 1.62
C LEU A 35 11.07 -7.48 1.39
N ALA A 36 10.77 -6.82 0.25
CA ALA A 36 9.39 -6.47 -0.09
C ALA A 36 8.51 -7.73 -0.16
N LYS A 37 8.98 -8.77 -0.83
CA LYS A 37 8.26 -10.03 -0.94
C LYS A 37 8.09 -10.71 0.41
N GLN A 38 9.14 -10.71 1.22
CA GLN A 38 9.09 -11.30 2.54
C GLN A 38 8.05 -10.59 3.41
N LEU A 39 8.08 -9.27 3.45
CA LEU A 39 7.14 -8.50 4.25
C LEU A 39 5.71 -8.72 3.77
N LYS A 40 5.49 -8.69 2.46
CA LYS A 40 4.17 -8.92 1.90
C LYS A 40 3.63 -10.29 2.30
N GLY A 41 4.48 -11.30 2.37
CA GLY A 41 4.09 -12.65 2.78
C GLY A 41 3.78 -12.76 4.28
N GLU A 42 4.32 -11.87 5.10
CA GLU A 42 4.12 -11.89 6.56
C GLU A 42 2.99 -10.97 7.02
N LEU A 43 2.68 -9.94 6.24
CA LEU A 43 1.63 -8.99 6.60
C LEU A 43 0.26 -9.60 6.37
N GLN A 44 -0.64 -9.35 7.32
CA GLN A 44 -1.97 -9.92 7.33
C GLN A 44 -3.01 -8.85 7.01
N THR A 45 -4.01 -9.25 6.23
CA THR A 45 -5.15 -8.41 5.89
C THR A 45 -5.98 -8.08 7.12
N VAL A 46 -6.44 -6.83 7.21
CA VAL A 46 -7.31 -6.37 8.30
C VAL A 46 -8.74 -6.28 7.77
N LYS A 47 -9.66 -6.98 8.41
CA LYS A 47 -11.07 -7.06 8.00
C LYS A 47 -11.94 -6.10 8.81
N PHE A 48 -13.05 -5.68 8.18
CA PHE A 48 -13.94 -4.66 8.75
C PHE A 48 -15.38 -5.11 8.71
N ASP A 49 -16.16 -4.57 9.64
CA ASP A 49 -17.60 -4.76 9.65
C ASP A 49 -18.28 -3.90 8.58
N PHE A 50 -19.52 -4.27 8.26
CA PHE A 50 -20.32 -3.56 7.28
C PHE A 50 -20.42 -2.08 7.63
N ASP A 51 -20.12 -1.24 6.67
CA ASP A 51 -20.25 0.23 6.77
C ASP A 51 -19.40 0.85 7.88
N LYS A 52 -18.38 0.15 8.35
CA LYS A 52 -17.52 0.64 9.43
C LYS A 52 -16.08 0.73 8.99
N PHE A 53 -15.35 1.64 9.61
CA PHE A 53 -13.92 1.81 9.35
C PHE A 53 -13.08 1.78 10.63
N ASN A 54 -13.67 1.47 11.77
CA ASN A 54 -12.90 1.24 13.00
C ASN A 54 -12.30 -0.16 13.01
N ILE A 55 -11.13 -0.31 13.61
CA ILE A 55 -10.48 -1.60 13.77
C ILE A 55 -11.32 -2.45 14.74
N ARG A 56 -11.78 -3.61 14.27
CA ARG A 56 -12.54 -4.53 15.11
C ARG A 56 -11.67 -5.07 16.23
N LYS A 57 -12.31 -5.40 17.35
CA LYS A 57 -11.62 -5.94 18.51
C LYS A 57 -10.86 -7.22 18.16
N ASP A 58 -11.46 -8.09 17.35
CA ASP A 58 -10.83 -9.35 16.94
C ASP A 58 -9.68 -9.16 15.94
N MET A 59 -9.54 -7.95 15.35
CA MET A 59 -8.45 -7.61 14.46
C MET A 59 -7.28 -6.94 15.18
N GLN A 60 -7.40 -6.59 16.46
CA GLN A 60 -6.29 -6.00 17.21
C GLN A 60 -5.04 -6.88 17.21
N PRO A 61 -5.13 -8.20 17.42
CA PRO A 61 -3.95 -9.07 17.32
C PRO A 61 -3.32 -9.07 15.93
N VAL A 62 -4.15 -8.95 14.88
CA VAL A 62 -3.65 -8.88 13.50
C VAL A 62 -2.84 -7.60 13.31
N VAL A 63 -3.38 -6.47 13.75
CA VAL A 63 -2.68 -5.18 13.66
C VAL A 63 -1.40 -5.21 14.50
N ASP A 64 -1.43 -5.82 15.67
CA ASP A 64 -0.24 -5.99 16.51
C ASP A 64 0.86 -6.77 15.78
N THR A 65 0.47 -7.86 15.10
CA THR A 65 1.39 -8.67 14.30
C THR A 65 1.97 -7.83 13.15
N ASP A 66 1.11 -7.13 12.42
CA ASP A 66 1.54 -6.29 11.31
C ASP A 66 2.51 -5.20 11.78
N ALA A 67 2.24 -4.61 12.94
CA ALA A 67 3.13 -3.60 13.53
C ALA A 67 4.50 -4.19 13.86
N ARG A 68 4.53 -5.42 14.40
CA ARG A 68 5.82 -6.08 14.70
C ARG A 68 6.60 -6.39 13.43
N VAL A 69 5.91 -6.86 12.41
CA VAL A 69 6.54 -7.18 11.11
C VAL A 69 7.19 -5.93 10.54
N LEU A 70 6.43 -4.83 10.45
CA LEU A 70 6.94 -3.58 9.88
C LEU A 70 7.99 -2.93 10.78
N GLY A 71 7.77 -2.96 12.09
CA GLY A 71 8.70 -2.36 13.04
C GLY A 71 10.04 -3.09 13.13
N GLY A 72 10.06 -4.36 12.79
CA GLY A 72 11.29 -5.17 12.78
C GLY A 72 12.07 -5.11 11.48
N ALA A 73 11.59 -4.37 10.48
CA ALA A 73 12.22 -4.32 9.17
C ALA A 73 12.82 -2.94 8.89
N ASN A 74 13.84 -2.92 8.04
CA ASN A 74 14.36 -1.67 7.51
C ASN A 74 13.55 -1.31 6.28
N LEU A 75 12.64 -0.34 6.41
CA LEU A 75 11.73 0.08 5.35
C LEU A 75 12.35 1.10 4.40
N SER A 76 13.62 1.45 4.58
CA SER A 76 14.31 2.39 3.72
C SER A 76 14.30 1.89 2.27
N GLY A 77 13.90 2.74 1.35
CA GLY A 77 13.81 2.36 -0.07
C GLY A 77 12.58 1.54 -0.43
N LEU A 78 11.64 1.36 0.51
CA LEU A 78 10.39 0.65 0.26
C LEU A 78 9.20 1.57 0.51
N ASN A 79 8.12 1.33 -0.23
CA ASN A 79 6.83 1.93 0.03
C ASN A 79 5.89 0.84 0.55
N VAL A 80 5.16 1.15 1.60
CA VAL A 80 4.13 0.28 2.14
C VAL A 80 2.78 0.87 1.76
N LYS A 81 2.03 0.14 0.93
CA LYS A 81 0.70 0.56 0.50
C LYS A 81 -0.35 -0.06 1.39
N LEU A 82 -1.27 0.75 1.85
CA LEU A 82 -2.45 0.31 2.58
C LEU A 82 -3.63 0.47 1.65
N GLU A 83 -4.23 -0.63 1.24
CA GLU A 83 -5.23 -0.69 0.18
C GLU A 83 -6.59 -0.98 0.77
N GLY A 84 -7.43 0.05 0.86
CA GLY A 84 -8.76 -0.05 1.42
C GLY A 84 -9.77 -0.54 0.41
N ASN A 85 -10.64 -1.46 0.85
CA ASN A 85 -11.62 -2.13 0.00
C ASN A 85 -12.96 -2.23 0.70
N CYS A 86 -14.02 -2.28 -0.10
CA CYS A 86 -15.39 -2.40 0.36
C CYS A 86 -16.10 -3.56 -0.34
N ASP A 87 -17.26 -3.94 0.22
CA ASP A 87 -18.15 -4.87 -0.47
C ASP A 87 -18.95 -4.12 -1.55
N GLU A 88 -19.88 -4.80 -2.19
CA GLU A 88 -20.61 -4.27 -3.34
C GLU A 88 -21.68 -3.23 -2.98
N TRP A 89 -21.98 -3.04 -1.71
CA TRP A 89 -23.08 -2.17 -1.28
C TRP A 89 -22.64 -0.72 -1.21
N GLY A 90 -23.50 0.18 -1.69
CA GLY A 90 -23.24 1.62 -1.68
C GLY A 90 -22.80 2.15 -3.03
N SER A 91 -22.72 3.47 -3.13
CA SER A 91 -22.25 4.13 -4.36
C SER A 91 -20.72 4.03 -4.49
N ASP A 92 -20.24 4.25 -5.70
CA ASP A 92 -18.80 4.25 -5.97
C ASP A 92 -18.09 5.32 -5.13
N GLU A 93 -18.66 6.52 -5.04
CA GLU A 93 -18.05 7.61 -4.27
C GLU A 93 -18.03 7.28 -2.78
N TYR A 94 -19.13 6.72 -2.27
CA TYR A 94 -19.22 6.35 -0.87
C TYR A 94 -18.17 5.29 -0.53
N ASN A 95 -18.07 4.27 -1.36
CA ASN A 95 -17.14 3.16 -1.15
C ASN A 95 -15.69 3.58 -1.33
N TYR A 96 -15.42 4.50 -2.25
CA TYR A 96 -14.08 5.06 -2.36
C TYR A 96 -13.68 5.74 -1.05
N ALA A 97 -14.56 6.59 -0.52
CA ALA A 97 -14.30 7.29 0.73
C ALA A 97 -14.18 6.32 1.91
N LEU A 98 -15.04 5.31 1.98
CA LEU A 98 -15.01 4.32 3.06
C LEU A 98 -13.72 3.49 3.02
N GLY A 99 -13.30 3.06 1.82
CA GLY A 99 -12.05 2.33 1.66
C GLY A 99 -10.85 3.15 2.11
N LEU A 100 -10.84 4.45 1.79
CA LEU A 100 -9.78 5.34 2.22
C LEU A 100 -9.77 5.51 3.74
N LYS A 101 -10.95 5.64 4.38
CA LYS A 101 -11.06 5.72 5.84
C LYS A 101 -10.56 4.46 6.50
N ARG A 102 -10.81 3.29 5.91
CA ARG A 102 -10.29 2.02 6.43
C ARG A 102 -8.77 1.97 6.37
N ALA A 103 -8.19 2.37 5.25
CA ALA A 103 -6.73 2.44 5.09
C ALA A 103 -6.14 3.41 6.12
N LYS A 104 -6.78 4.56 6.32
CA LYS A 104 -6.35 5.55 7.31
C LYS A 104 -6.41 4.98 8.73
N SER A 105 -7.46 4.25 9.07
CA SER A 105 -7.58 3.62 10.40
C SER A 105 -6.44 2.66 10.66
N VAL A 106 -6.05 1.87 9.66
CA VAL A 106 -4.92 0.94 9.81
C VAL A 106 -3.63 1.71 9.97
N ARG A 107 -3.39 2.73 9.14
CA ARG A 107 -2.21 3.58 9.28
C ARG A 107 -2.10 4.17 10.68
N ASP A 108 -3.19 4.75 11.17
CA ASP A 108 -3.20 5.40 12.48
C ASP A 108 -2.93 4.39 13.59
N ALA A 109 -3.48 3.18 13.48
CA ALA A 109 -3.24 2.12 14.46
C ALA A 109 -1.78 1.67 14.45
N LEU A 110 -1.18 1.51 13.27
CA LEU A 110 0.23 1.15 13.13
C LEU A 110 1.13 2.25 13.67
N ASN A 111 0.80 3.51 13.36
CA ASN A 111 1.53 4.67 13.83
C ASN A 111 1.51 4.74 15.37
N ALA A 112 0.37 4.46 15.98
CA ALA A 112 0.25 4.43 17.44
C ALA A 112 1.10 3.34 18.07
N LYS A 113 1.48 2.33 17.31
CA LYS A 113 2.34 1.24 17.76
C LYS A 113 3.81 1.45 17.39
N GLY A 114 4.16 2.65 16.92
CA GLY A 114 5.54 3.05 16.68
C GLY A 114 6.03 2.85 15.25
N VAL A 115 5.17 2.45 14.32
CA VAL A 115 5.54 2.33 12.90
C VAL A 115 5.34 3.69 12.23
N SER A 116 6.35 4.18 11.52
CA SER A 116 6.32 5.52 10.95
C SER A 116 5.25 5.66 9.87
N ALA A 117 4.43 6.70 9.98
CA ALA A 117 3.38 7.00 8.99
C ALA A 117 3.93 7.54 7.67
N ASN A 118 5.18 8.01 7.67
CA ASN A 118 5.79 8.59 6.46
C ASN A 118 6.04 7.57 5.36
N ASP A 119 6.07 6.29 5.72
CA ASP A 119 6.35 5.22 4.79
C ASP A 119 5.08 4.64 4.16
N PHE A 120 3.89 5.15 4.53
CA PHE A 120 2.62 4.60 4.06
C PHE A 120 2.02 5.38 2.90
N ILE A 121 1.53 4.63 1.91
CA ILE A 121 0.73 5.17 0.82
C ILE A 121 -0.68 4.62 0.99
N LEU A 122 -1.66 5.51 1.14
CA LEU A 122 -3.06 5.11 1.31
C LEU A 122 -3.75 5.08 -0.05
N ILE A 123 -4.40 3.96 -0.33
CA ILE A 123 -5.11 3.75 -1.59
C ILE A 123 -6.49 3.22 -1.26
N SER A 124 -7.50 3.65 -2.00
CA SER A 124 -8.82 3.04 -1.94
C SER A 124 -9.21 2.54 -3.32
N TYR A 125 -9.66 1.30 -3.37
CA TYR A 125 -10.25 0.70 -4.55
C TYR A 125 -11.78 0.72 -4.49
N GLY A 126 -12.36 1.17 -3.37
CA GLY A 126 -13.79 1.06 -3.19
C GLY A 126 -14.22 -0.40 -3.32
N GLU A 127 -15.23 -0.66 -4.16
CA GLU A 127 -15.69 -2.03 -4.41
C GLU A 127 -15.04 -2.65 -5.66
N SER A 128 -14.10 -1.96 -6.29
CA SER A 128 -13.58 -2.36 -7.61
C SER A 128 -12.53 -3.46 -7.59
N ASN A 129 -12.08 -3.90 -6.42
CA ASN A 129 -11.02 -4.91 -6.30
C ASN A 129 -11.44 -6.06 -5.39
N PRO A 130 -12.52 -6.78 -5.73
CA PRO A 130 -13.02 -7.83 -4.86
C PRO A 130 -12.11 -9.06 -4.86
N VAL A 131 -12.03 -9.73 -3.71
CA VAL A 131 -11.41 -11.06 -3.59
C VAL A 131 -12.46 -12.16 -3.70
N CYS A 132 -13.73 -11.80 -3.60
CA CYS A 132 -14.85 -12.72 -3.67
C CYS A 132 -15.97 -12.02 -4.42
N THR A 133 -16.56 -12.69 -5.43
CA THR A 133 -17.53 -12.05 -6.32
C THR A 133 -18.95 -12.60 -6.17
N GLU A 134 -19.19 -13.50 -5.22
CA GLU A 134 -20.53 -14.01 -4.98
C GLU A 134 -21.34 -13.06 -4.12
N HIS A 135 -22.64 -13.13 -4.24
CA HIS A 135 -23.58 -12.27 -3.53
C HIS A 135 -24.01 -12.93 -2.21
N THR A 136 -23.07 -13.14 -1.31
CA THR A 136 -23.32 -13.79 -0.02
C THR A 136 -22.66 -12.99 1.11
N LYS A 137 -23.17 -13.16 2.32
CA LYS A 137 -22.61 -12.50 3.51
C LYS A 137 -21.14 -12.85 3.72
N SER A 138 -20.78 -14.10 3.49
CA SER A 138 -19.41 -14.56 3.62
C SER A 138 -18.49 -13.86 2.62
N CYS A 139 -18.96 -13.70 1.38
CA CYS A 139 -18.21 -13.04 0.34
C CYS A 139 -18.03 -11.54 0.65
N TRP A 140 -19.11 -10.87 1.06
CA TRP A 140 -19.02 -9.45 1.42
C TRP A 140 -18.03 -9.22 2.57
N ALA A 141 -18.04 -10.11 3.56
CA ALA A 141 -17.11 -10.02 4.69
C ALA A 141 -15.66 -10.11 4.23
N GLN A 142 -15.37 -10.91 3.22
CA GLN A 142 -14.01 -11.04 2.69
C GLN A 142 -13.56 -9.78 1.95
N ASN A 143 -14.50 -9.07 1.33
CA ASN A 143 -14.18 -7.88 0.54
C ASN A 143 -13.95 -6.63 1.42
N ARG A 144 -14.52 -6.58 2.61
CA ARG A 144 -14.37 -5.45 3.52
C ARG A 144 -13.02 -5.57 4.23
N ARG A 145 -11.98 -4.99 3.63
CA ARG A 145 -10.63 -5.24 4.11
C ARG A 145 -9.64 -4.13 3.74
N VAL A 146 -8.54 -4.12 4.46
CA VAL A 146 -7.33 -3.39 4.06
C VAL A 146 -6.24 -4.41 3.81
N ASP A 147 -5.71 -4.40 2.61
CA ASP A 147 -4.58 -5.21 2.21
C ASP A 147 -3.30 -4.39 2.30
N PHE A 148 -2.20 -5.09 2.46
CA PHE A 148 -0.87 -4.48 2.42
C PHE A 148 -0.19 -4.87 1.10
N ASP A 149 0.49 -3.91 0.51
CA ASP A 149 1.44 -4.18 -0.56
C ASP A 149 2.74 -3.46 -0.23
N VAL A 150 3.85 -4.09 -0.51
CA VAL A 150 5.18 -3.52 -0.26
C VAL A 150 5.94 -3.54 -1.57
N ILE A 151 6.37 -2.37 -2.00
CA ILE A 151 7.07 -2.22 -3.27
C ILE A 151 8.33 -1.39 -3.07
N PRO A 152 9.40 -1.67 -3.82
CA PRO A 152 10.57 -0.79 -3.87
C PRO A 152 10.19 0.58 -4.40
N GLN A 153 10.85 1.58 -3.87
CA GLN A 153 10.69 2.96 -4.36
C GLN A 153 11.30 3.16 -5.73
#